data_c06c2cfb02cf86ad297e916968dc5c96
#
_entry.id   c06c2cfb02cf86ad297e916968dc5c96
#
_cell.length_a   1.000
_cell.length_b   1.000
_cell.length_c   1.000
_cell.angle_alpha   90.00
_cell.angle_beta   90.00
_cell.angle_gamma   90.00
#
_symmetry.space_group_name_H-M   'P 1'
#
loop_
_entity.id
_entity.type
_entity.pdbx_description
1 polymer ?
#
loop_
_entity_poly.entity_id
_entity_poly.type
_entity_poly.pdbx_seq_one_letter_code
_entity_poly.pdbx_strand_id
1 'polypeptide(L)'
;MLQESIDKPALRGQELDKAIESELQLMLDEGYDISPITHKNLYNRLKDKGYIRGKVSTLSSRKELISRYMTEQIELNGFTEREKQVYVNGKSNKALREKNKRLEKRIQELEYLLDANTEMLMNIIQEVKLRGKVDVDILLAPHLLRNYKG
;
A
#
# COMPACT_ATOMS: atom_id res chain seq x y z
N MET A 1 5.22 17.02 35.79
CA MET A 1 5.77 15.75 35.30
C MET A 1 7.04 16.04 34.53
N LEU A 2 8.17 15.71 35.11
CA LEU A 2 9.48 15.91 34.50
C LEU A 2 9.63 14.93 33.35
N GLN A 3 9.69 15.43 32.12
CA GLN A 3 10.18 14.67 30.97
C GLN A 3 11.66 14.39 31.22
N GLU A 4 11.98 13.21 31.73
CA GLU A 4 13.32 12.67 31.63
C GLU A 4 13.61 12.44 30.13
N SER A 5 14.13 13.44 29.47
CA SER A 5 14.86 13.26 28.23
C SER A 5 16.11 12.45 28.56
N ILE A 6 15.97 11.13 28.53
CA ILE A 6 17.11 10.23 28.64
C ILE A 6 18.00 10.54 27.44
N ASP A 7 19.09 11.23 27.72
CA ASP A 7 20.10 11.63 26.74
C ASP A 7 20.94 10.39 26.35
N LYS A 8 20.28 9.43 25.67
CA LYS A 8 20.95 8.23 25.17
C LYS A 8 21.95 8.67 24.11
N PRO A 9 23.22 8.24 24.20
CA PRO A 9 24.20 8.55 23.18
C PRO A 9 23.73 8.03 21.82
N ALA A 10 23.91 8.83 20.77
CA ALA A 10 23.57 8.41 19.40
C ALA A 10 24.36 7.14 19.04
N LEU A 11 23.67 6.17 18.45
CA LEU A 11 24.27 4.91 18.05
C LEU A 11 25.28 5.10 16.91
N ARG A 12 26.31 4.28 16.88
CA ARG A 12 27.38 4.33 15.86
C ARG A 12 27.79 2.92 15.42
N GLY A 13 28.39 2.82 14.23
CA GLY A 13 28.93 1.57 13.71
C GLY A 13 27.88 0.45 13.66
N GLN A 14 28.25 -0.73 14.14
CA GLN A 14 27.40 -1.93 14.09
C GLN A 14 26.08 -1.81 14.87
N GLU A 15 26.07 -1.07 15.98
CA GLU A 15 24.84 -0.86 16.75
C GLU A 15 23.82 -0.03 15.96
N LEU A 16 24.30 1.00 15.25
CA LEU A 16 23.46 1.78 14.36
C LEU A 16 22.97 0.93 13.18
N ASP A 17 23.82 0.06 12.62
CA ASP A 17 23.44 -0.81 11.52
C ASP A 17 22.34 -1.79 11.92
N LYS A 18 22.43 -2.40 13.10
CA LYS A 18 21.38 -3.26 13.67
C LYS A 18 20.07 -2.49 13.92
N ALA A 19 20.18 -1.27 14.43
CA ALA A 19 19.00 -0.43 14.66
C ALA A 19 18.30 -0.04 13.35
N ILE A 20 19.07 0.28 12.30
CA ILE A 20 18.55 0.56 10.97
C ILE A 20 17.84 -0.66 10.37
N GLU A 21 18.47 -1.83 10.46
CA GLU A 21 17.91 -3.06 9.92
C GLU A 21 16.63 -3.46 10.66
N SER A 22 16.62 -3.37 11.99
CA SER A 22 15.41 -3.61 12.80
C SER A 22 14.28 -2.64 12.44
N GLU A 23 14.60 -1.36 12.19
CA GLU A 23 13.59 -0.36 11.83
C GLU A 23 13.06 -0.57 10.41
N LEU A 24 13.92 -0.96 9.48
CA LEU A 24 13.52 -1.31 8.11
C LEU A 24 12.60 -2.53 8.10
N GLN A 25 12.88 -3.54 8.94
CA GLN A 25 12.01 -4.70 9.07
C GLN A 25 10.64 -4.32 9.63
N LEU A 26 10.59 -3.47 10.67
CA LEU A 26 9.32 -2.95 11.19
C LEU A 26 8.52 -2.18 10.13
N MET A 27 9.19 -1.34 9.35
CA MET A 27 8.53 -0.61 8.25
C MET A 27 8.03 -1.54 7.14
N LEU A 28 8.72 -2.65 6.89
CA LEU A 28 8.29 -3.66 5.94
C LEU A 28 7.02 -4.37 6.44
N ASP A 29 7.00 -4.75 7.72
CA ASP A 29 5.88 -5.43 8.38
C ASP A 29 4.64 -4.52 8.50
N GLU A 30 4.83 -3.23 8.78
CA GLU A 30 3.76 -2.22 8.79
C GLU A 30 3.14 -1.99 7.39
N GLY A 31 3.89 -2.32 6.36
CA GLY A 31 3.46 -2.20 4.97
C GLY A 31 3.61 -0.80 4.39
N TYR A 32 3.53 -0.76 3.07
CA TYR A 32 3.77 0.46 2.28
C TYR A 32 2.78 1.60 2.58
N ASP A 33 1.51 1.27 2.79
CA ASP A 33 0.45 2.27 2.96
C ASP A 33 0.58 3.03 4.30
N ILE A 34 1.11 2.37 5.32
CA ILE A 34 1.30 2.93 6.67
C ILE A 34 2.69 3.54 6.80
N SER A 35 3.71 2.83 6.34
CA SER A 35 5.11 3.15 6.58
C SER A 35 5.98 2.96 5.34
N PRO A 36 5.85 3.81 4.32
CA PRO A 36 6.66 3.68 3.11
C PRO A 36 8.15 3.87 3.42
N ILE A 37 8.97 2.89 3.04
CA ILE A 37 10.42 2.93 3.23
C ILE A 37 11.02 3.97 2.30
N THR A 38 11.49 5.07 2.88
CA THR A 38 12.25 6.13 2.22
C THR A 38 13.38 6.58 3.13
N HIS A 39 14.46 7.14 2.59
CA HIS A 39 15.55 7.68 3.40
C HIS A 39 15.05 8.71 4.42
N LYS A 40 14.07 9.53 4.04
CA LYS A 40 13.50 10.56 4.91
C LYS A 40 12.67 9.96 6.04
N ASN A 41 11.80 9.01 5.75
CA ASN A 41 10.96 8.37 6.77
C ASN A 41 11.80 7.57 7.75
N LEU A 42 12.73 6.76 7.23
CA LEU A 42 13.66 6.02 8.06
C LEU A 42 14.48 6.96 8.97
N TYR A 43 15.00 8.05 8.41
CA TYR A 43 15.72 9.06 9.19
C TYR A 43 14.87 9.65 10.31
N ASN A 44 13.64 10.04 10.03
CA ASN A 44 12.74 10.60 11.03
C ASN A 44 12.48 9.61 12.17
N ARG A 45 12.17 8.35 11.85
CA ARG A 45 11.94 7.30 12.85
C ARG A 45 13.16 7.05 13.74
N LEU A 46 14.35 6.96 13.14
CA LEU A 46 15.60 6.79 13.89
C LEU A 46 15.92 7.99 14.76
N LYS A 47 15.60 9.20 14.29
CA LYS A 47 15.77 10.43 15.06
C LYS A 47 14.79 10.51 16.22
N ASP A 48 13.52 10.18 16.00
CA ASP A 48 12.48 10.19 17.04
C ASP A 48 12.77 9.18 18.15
N LYS A 49 13.40 8.05 17.80
CA LYS A 49 13.91 7.06 18.77
C LYS A 49 15.25 7.46 19.44
N GLY A 50 15.84 8.58 19.04
CA GLY A 50 17.11 9.06 19.59
C GLY A 50 18.35 8.29 19.09
N TYR A 51 18.21 7.41 18.10
CA TYR A 51 19.33 6.61 17.60
C TYR A 51 20.32 7.42 16.78
N ILE A 52 19.86 8.48 16.11
CA ILE A 52 20.70 9.39 15.33
C ILE A 52 20.41 10.85 15.69
N ARG A 53 21.47 11.67 15.72
CA ARG A 53 21.39 13.13 15.92
C ARG A 53 21.86 13.93 14.70
N GLY A 54 22.44 13.24 13.72
CA GLY A 54 23.02 13.84 12.52
C GLY A 54 21.98 14.27 11.49
N LYS A 55 22.44 14.44 10.25
CA LYS A 55 21.61 14.74 9.08
C LYS A 55 21.23 13.44 8.34
N VAL A 56 20.31 13.51 7.40
CA VAL A 56 19.91 12.38 6.52
C VAL A 56 21.13 11.75 5.82
N SER A 57 22.17 12.54 5.57
CA SER A 57 23.45 12.07 5.00
C SER A 57 24.14 10.97 5.83
N THR A 58 23.81 10.83 7.11
CA THR A 58 24.28 9.71 7.98
C THR A 58 23.87 8.34 7.41
N LEU A 59 22.80 8.29 6.63
CA LEU A 59 22.30 7.07 6.00
C LEU A 59 22.93 6.79 4.63
N SER A 60 23.76 7.69 4.11
CA SER A 60 24.32 7.58 2.76
C SER A 60 25.17 6.33 2.55
N SER A 61 25.93 5.91 3.57
CA SER A 61 26.77 4.70 3.52
C SER A 61 25.94 3.39 3.57
N ARG A 62 24.65 3.48 3.88
CA ARG A 62 23.71 2.34 3.99
C ARG A 62 22.66 2.35 2.89
N LYS A 63 22.93 3.11 1.83
CA LYS A 63 21.98 3.28 0.72
C LYS A 63 21.59 1.96 0.07
N GLU A 64 22.51 1.04 -0.09
CA GLU A 64 22.25 -0.28 -0.68
C GLU A 64 21.29 -1.12 0.17
N LEU A 65 21.52 -1.17 1.49
CA LEU A 65 20.63 -1.84 2.41
C LEU A 65 19.22 -1.26 2.36
N ILE A 66 19.11 0.06 2.43
CA ILE A 66 17.82 0.76 2.38
C ILE A 66 17.12 0.48 1.04
N SER A 67 17.84 0.54 -0.08
CA SER A 67 17.29 0.26 -1.42
C SER A 67 16.77 -1.17 -1.55
N ARG A 68 17.43 -2.16 -0.93
CA ARG A 68 16.96 -3.54 -0.92
C ARG A 68 15.59 -3.67 -0.23
N TYR A 69 15.44 -3.11 0.96
CA TYR A 69 14.17 -3.12 1.69
C TYR A 69 13.08 -2.29 0.99
N MET A 70 13.45 -1.16 0.36
CA MET A 70 12.53 -0.39 -0.48
C MET A 70 11.98 -1.24 -1.63
N THR A 71 12.87 -1.96 -2.34
CA THR A 71 12.46 -2.83 -3.46
C THR A 71 11.55 -3.94 -2.97
N GLU A 72 11.90 -4.61 -1.89
CA GLU A 72 11.10 -5.67 -1.28
C GLU A 72 9.70 -5.17 -0.89
N GLN A 73 9.60 -4.01 -0.23
CA GLN A 73 8.32 -3.42 0.15
C GLN A 73 7.44 -3.09 -1.06
N ILE A 74 8.00 -2.54 -2.13
CA ILE A 74 7.23 -2.20 -3.34
C ILE A 74 6.86 -3.43 -4.19
N GLU A 75 7.64 -4.52 -4.12
CA GLU A 75 7.28 -5.80 -4.73
C GLU A 75 6.03 -6.41 -4.11
N LEU A 76 5.96 -6.38 -2.79
CA LEU A 76 4.79 -6.86 -2.03
C LEU A 76 3.52 -6.03 -2.31
N ASN A 77 3.65 -4.79 -2.75
CA ASN A 77 2.54 -3.86 -2.98
C ASN A 77 2.07 -3.73 -4.44
N GLY A 78 2.48 -4.63 -5.32
CA GLY A 78 1.98 -4.71 -6.69
C GLY A 78 2.33 -3.48 -7.56
N PHE A 79 3.47 -2.85 -7.34
CA PHE A 79 4.02 -1.83 -8.22
C PHE A 79 4.48 -2.44 -9.55
N THR A 80 4.26 -1.74 -10.65
CA THR A 80 4.84 -2.11 -11.94
C THR A 80 6.35 -1.78 -11.95
N GLU A 81 7.11 -2.41 -12.85
CA GLU A 81 8.56 -2.17 -12.98
C GLU A 81 8.90 -0.69 -13.20
N ARG A 82 8.08 0.02 -13.95
CA ARG A 82 8.24 1.46 -14.16
C ARG A 82 8.03 2.26 -12.87
N GLU A 83 6.99 1.92 -12.11
CA GLU A 83 6.69 2.56 -10.82
C GLU A 83 7.80 2.29 -9.79
N LYS A 84 8.35 1.05 -9.76
CA LYS A 84 9.49 0.66 -8.93
C LYS A 84 10.72 1.52 -9.23
N GLN A 85 11.08 1.66 -10.51
CA GLN A 85 12.24 2.48 -10.92
C GLN A 85 12.09 3.95 -10.51
N VAL A 86 10.91 4.51 -10.69
CA VAL A 86 10.62 5.90 -10.29
C VAL A 86 10.71 6.07 -8.77
N TYR A 87 10.25 5.08 -8.01
CA TYR A 87 10.31 5.09 -6.55
C TYR A 87 11.75 5.01 -6.03
N VAL A 88 12.54 4.05 -6.49
CA VAL A 88 13.95 3.85 -6.09
C VAL A 88 14.81 5.06 -6.42
N ASN A 89 14.51 5.76 -7.52
CA ASN A 89 15.21 6.99 -7.92
C ASN A 89 14.85 8.23 -7.07
N GLY A 90 14.18 8.04 -5.93
CA GLY A 90 13.82 9.12 -5.00
C GLY A 90 12.64 9.97 -5.44
N LYS A 91 11.89 9.55 -6.46
CA LYS A 91 10.68 10.21 -6.94
C LYS A 91 9.41 9.48 -6.45
N SER A 92 9.41 9.04 -5.19
CA SER A 92 8.33 8.25 -4.59
C SER A 92 6.94 8.87 -4.75
N ASN A 93 6.81 10.19 -4.58
CA ASN A 93 5.53 10.88 -4.80
C ASN A 93 5.03 10.77 -6.25
N LYS A 94 5.94 10.76 -7.23
CA LYS A 94 5.56 10.57 -8.64
C LYS A 94 5.11 9.13 -8.90
N ALA A 95 5.86 8.15 -8.36
CA ALA A 95 5.49 6.73 -8.47
C ALA A 95 4.13 6.45 -7.85
N LEU A 96 3.84 7.03 -6.67
CA LEU A 96 2.54 6.95 -6.03
C LEU A 96 1.40 7.52 -6.88
N ARG A 97 1.60 8.70 -7.44
CA ARG A 97 0.60 9.32 -8.33
C ARG A 97 0.34 8.47 -9.57
N GLU A 98 1.37 7.90 -10.18
CA GLU A 98 1.23 7.01 -11.34
C GLU A 98 0.47 5.73 -10.95
N LYS A 99 0.81 5.13 -9.79
CA LYS A 99 0.08 3.96 -9.25
C LYS A 99 -1.39 4.29 -8.98
N ASN A 100 -1.68 5.37 -8.27
CA ASN A 100 -3.05 5.78 -7.98
C ASN A 100 -3.87 5.97 -9.26
N LYS A 101 -3.32 6.70 -10.23
CA LYS A 101 -3.98 6.90 -11.53
C LYS A 101 -4.27 5.58 -12.25
N ARG A 102 -3.34 4.62 -12.20
CA ARG A 102 -3.54 3.29 -12.76
C ARG A 102 -4.64 2.51 -12.05
N LEU A 103 -4.64 2.56 -10.71
CA LEU A 103 -5.66 1.90 -9.89
C LEU A 103 -7.04 2.52 -10.08
N GLU A 104 -7.14 3.84 -10.12
CA GLU A 104 -8.39 4.56 -10.41
C GLU A 104 -8.98 4.14 -11.77
N LYS A 105 -8.12 4.09 -12.80
CA LYS A 105 -8.56 3.59 -14.13
C LYS A 105 -9.05 2.14 -14.06
N ARG A 106 -8.34 1.28 -13.28
CA ARG A 106 -8.75 -0.12 -13.12
C ARG A 106 -10.06 -0.26 -12.37
N ILE A 107 -10.28 0.57 -11.36
CA ILE A 107 -11.56 0.62 -10.64
C ILE A 107 -12.69 0.97 -11.59
N GLN A 108 -12.54 2.04 -12.39
CA GLN A 108 -13.55 2.45 -13.38
C GLN A 108 -13.87 1.33 -14.41
N GLU A 109 -12.83 0.63 -14.88
CA GLU A 109 -13.03 -0.52 -15.77
C GLU A 109 -13.82 -1.65 -15.10
N LEU A 110 -13.50 -1.96 -13.84
CA LEU A 110 -14.18 -3.00 -13.08
C LEU A 110 -15.62 -2.62 -12.72
N GLU A 111 -15.88 -1.36 -12.36
CA GLU A 111 -17.21 -0.84 -12.12
C GLU A 111 -18.07 -0.94 -13.38
N TYR A 112 -17.55 -0.53 -14.53
CA TYR A 112 -18.24 -0.67 -15.82
C TYR A 112 -18.57 -2.15 -16.14
N LEU A 113 -17.63 -3.07 -15.93
CA LEU A 113 -17.88 -4.50 -16.16
C LEU A 113 -18.89 -5.07 -15.18
N LEU A 114 -18.87 -4.61 -13.93
CA LEU A 114 -19.82 -5.02 -12.90
C LEU A 114 -21.23 -4.56 -13.26
N ASP A 115 -21.38 -3.31 -13.70
CA ASP A 115 -22.67 -2.76 -14.15
C ASP A 115 -23.21 -3.53 -15.34
N ALA A 116 -22.38 -3.79 -16.36
CA ALA A 116 -22.76 -4.56 -17.53
C ALA A 116 -23.18 -6.00 -17.18
N ASN A 117 -22.45 -6.65 -16.28
CA ASN A 117 -22.81 -8.00 -15.79
C ASN A 117 -24.12 -7.97 -14.98
N THR A 118 -24.33 -6.93 -14.19
CA THR A 118 -25.57 -6.76 -13.40
C THR A 118 -26.76 -6.57 -14.35
N GLU A 119 -26.63 -5.73 -15.37
CA GLU A 119 -27.68 -5.53 -16.39
C GLU A 119 -28.00 -6.84 -17.14
N MET A 120 -26.95 -7.59 -17.52
CA MET A 120 -27.13 -8.90 -18.18
C MET A 120 -27.88 -9.88 -17.28
N LEU A 121 -27.52 -9.96 -15.99
CA LEU A 121 -28.22 -10.81 -15.03
C LEU A 121 -29.68 -10.38 -14.85
N MET A 122 -29.96 -9.09 -14.78
CA MET A 122 -31.33 -8.58 -14.69
C MET A 122 -32.17 -8.96 -15.91
N ASN A 123 -31.59 -8.87 -17.11
CA ASN A 123 -32.24 -9.30 -18.35
C ASN A 123 -32.53 -10.80 -18.34
N ILE A 124 -31.59 -11.63 -17.91
CA ILE A 124 -31.79 -13.08 -17.77
C ILE A 124 -32.92 -13.38 -16.77
N ILE A 125 -32.94 -12.70 -15.63
CA ILE A 125 -33.98 -12.85 -14.61
C ILE A 125 -35.36 -12.50 -15.18
N GLN A 126 -35.48 -11.42 -15.93
CA GLN A 126 -36.72 -11.03 -16.58
C GLN A 126 -37.18 -12.08 -17.61
N GLU A 127 -36.26 -12.59 -18.43
CA GLU A 127 -36.56 -13.66 -19.37
C GLU A 127 -37.05 -14.95 -18.71
N VAL A 128 -36.40 -15.35 -17.63
CA VAL A 128 -36.78 -16.53 -16.85
C VAL A 128 -38.16 -16.35 -16.20
N LYS A 129 -38.49 -15.14 -15.67
CA LYS A 129 -39.82 -14.84 -15.13
C LYS A 129 -40.90 -14.89 -16.18
N LEU A 130 -40.60 -14.37 -17.38
CA LEU A 130 -41.58 -14.37 -18.49
C LEU A 130 -41.87 -15.79 -19.03
N ARG A 131 -40.89 -16.67 -19.00
CA ARG A 131 -40.97 -18.01 -19.60
C ARG A 131 -41.22 -19.14 -18.59
N GLY A 132 -40.98 -18.92 -17.30
CA GLY A 132 -41.01 -19.95 -16.26
C GLY A 132 -41.82 -19.55 -15.01
N LYS A 133 -42.31 -20.56 -14.31
CA LYS A 133 -42.93 -20.42 -12.97
C LYS A 133 -41.88 -20.57 -11.85
N VAL A 134 -40.68 -20.02 -12.04
CA VAL A 134 -39.57 -20.16 -11.08
C VAL A 134 -39.56 -18.94 -10.16
N ASP A 135 -39.50 -19.17 -8.88
CA ASP A 135 -39.31 -18.14 -7.87
C ASP A 135 -37.84 -17.71 -7.87
N VAL A 136 -37.55 -16.61 -8.56
CA VAL A 136 -36.19 -16.11 -8.79
C VAL A 136 -35.53 -15.60 -7.49
N ASP A 137 -36.33 -15.23 -6.49
CA ASP A 137 -35.87 -14.74 -5.20
C ASP A 137 -35.07 -15.80 -4.44
N ILE A 138 -35.32 -17.11 -4.73
CA ILE A 138 -34.57 -18.23 -4.12
C ILE A 138 -33.20 -18.43 -4.76
N LEU A 139 -33.04 -18.03 -6.01
CA LEU A 139 -31.82 -18.27 -6.81
C LEU A 139 -30.82 -17.13 -6.70
N LEU A 140 -31.24 -15.97 -6.24
CA LEU A 140 -30.40 -14.77 -6.20
C LEU A 140 -29.66 -14.64 -4.88
N ALA A 141 -28.37 -14.32 -4.98
CA ALA A 141 -27.57 -13.94 -3.81
C ALA A 141 -28.14 -12.65 -3.17
N PRO A 142 -28.06 -12.47 -1.84
CA PRO A 142 -28.66 -11.35 -1.12
C PRO A 142 -28.31 -9.95 -1.63
N HIS A 143 -27.10 -9.77 -2.15
CA HIS A 143 -26.65 -8.49 -2.70
C HIS A 143 -27.31 -8.17 -4.06
N LEU A 144 -27.63 -9.18 -4.85
CA LEU A 144 -28.35 -9.01 -6.12
C LEU A 144 -29.84 -8.72 -5.89
N LEU A 145 -30.44 -9.33 -4.87
CA LEU A 145 -31.83 -9.04 -4.45
C LEU A 145 -32.03 -7.58 -4.05
N ARG A 146 -31.03 -6.96 -3.44
CA ARG A 146 -31.09 -5.56 -3.01
C ARG A 146 -31.18 -4.61 -4.20
N ASN A 147 -30.43 -4.88 -5.26
CA ASN A 147 -30.44 -4.09 -6.50
C ASN A 147 -31.68 -4.37 -7.37
N TYR A 148 -32.31 -5.53 -7.19
CA TYR A 148 -33.49 -5.94 -7.96
C TYR A 148 -34.81 -5.37 -7.39
N LYS A 149 -34.89 -5.16 -6.08
CA LYS A 149 -36.12 -4.65 -5.40
C LYS A 149 -36.15 -3.12 -5.23
N GLY A 150 -35.09 -2.41 -5.64
CA GLY A 150 -34.99 -0.94 -5.70
C GLY A 150 -35.44 -0.43 -7.02
#